data_86070d0f876031639a3f6048fa2c16d5
#
_entry.id   86070d0f876031639a3f6048fa2c16d5
#
_cell.length_a   1.000
_cell.length_b   1.000
_cell.length_c   1.000
_cell.angle_alpha   90.00
_cell.angle_beta   90.00
_cell.angle_gamma   90.00
#
_symmetry.space_group_name_H-M   'P 1'
#
loop_
_entity.id
_entity.type
_entity.pdbx_description
1 polymer ?
#
loop_
_entity_poly.entity_id
_entity_poly.type
_entity_poly.pdbx_seq_one_letter_code
_entity_poly.pdbx_strand_id
1 'polypeptide(L)'
;MIVLNNIALFNGHADYFCGDACVVFADGRIVYAGPPDGSPPLGGNARVIDGQGHFVMPGMVESHAHLSYTNNGPLELDKSPVEEVVIKTIQNARVMLGSGFTSAISFGSVHRVDAFLKRGIESGDVLGPRLLAGGRDIGSTGSNADLHPDYAQLKIDGLGMITDGPWEVRKAVRTLSKNGVDVVKVMVDGELLSGGGGIKPGVLGFTDEELEVLVSEAHHRGMRVASHARSAAAVKQAVRAGVDFIGHANYLDDEALALLEQHKDRIFVGPAVAWEMTFVEHYRQFGFEEG
;
A
#
# COMPACT_ATOMS: atom_id res chain seq x y z
N MET A 1 4.75 28.52 16.37
CA MET A 1 3.71 27.73 17.08
C MET A 1 2.37 27.98 16.41
N ILE A 2 1.59 26.92 16.20
CA ILE A 2 0.22 26.99 15.66
C ILE A 2 -0.68 26.28 16.67
N VAL A 3 -1.83 26.87 16.96
CA VAL A 3 -2.85 26.27 17.84
C VAL A 3 -4.15 26.14 17.06
N LEU A 4 -4.68 24.93 17.00
CA LEU A 4 -6.02 24.65 16.54
C LEU A 4 -6.90 24.44 17.78
N ASN A 5 -7.84 25.32 18.07
CA ASN A 5 -8.71 25.28 19.24
C ASN A 5 -10.19 25.11 18.83
N ASN A 6 -11.07 25.00 19.82
CA ASN A 6 -12.51 24.84 19.60
C ASN A 6 -12.81 23.68 18.65
N ILE A 7 -12.34 22.48 19.00
CA ILE A 7 -12.46 21.25 18.23
C ILE A 7 -13.00 20.11 19.09
N ALA A 8 -13.60 19.12 18.45
CA ALA A 8 -13.82 17.80 19.02
C ALA A 8 -12.67 16.88 18.57
N LEU A 9 -11.85 16.39 19.52
CA LEU A 9 -10.63 15.66 19.23
C LEU A 9 -10.78 14.15 19.46
N PHE A 10 -10.54 13.35 18.43
CA PHE A 10 -10.24 11.92 18.54
C PHE A 10 -8.73 11.74 18.45
N ASN A 11 -8.10 11.23 19.51
CA ASN A 11 -6.64 11.11 19.61
C ASN A 11 -6.07 9.79 19.06
N GLY A 12 -6.92 8.88 18.63
CA GLY A 12 -6.54 7.57 18.09
C GLY A 12 -6.25 6.48 19.14
N HIS A 13 -6.36 6.79 20.44
CA HIS A 13 -6.07 5.84 21.52
C HIS A 13 -7.27 5.52 22.42
N ALA A 14 -8.24 6.41 22.46
CA ALA A 14 -9.43 6.24 23.30
C ALA A 14 -10.64 5.85 22.46
N ASP A 15 -11.61 5.16 23.07
CA ASP A 15 -12.89 4.79 22.45
C ASP A 15 -13.88 5.96 22.41
N TYR A 16 -13.47 7.15 22.82
CA TYR A 16 -14.26 8.36 22.85
C TYR A 16 -13.45 9.55 22.33
N PHE A 17 -14.16 10.63 21.98
CA PHE A 17 -13.54 11.90 21.62
C PHE A 17 -13.62 12.89 22.78
N CYS A 18 -12.66 13.81 22.84
CA CYS A 18 -12.67 14.94 23.76
C CYS A 18 -13.39 16.12 23.07
N GLY A 19 -14.55 16.52 23.58
CA GLY A 19 -15.20 17.77 23.19
C GLY A 19 -14.44 18.95 23.81
N ASP A 20 -14.45 20.13 23.17
CA ASP A 20 -13.70 21.32 23.59
C ASP A 20 -12.21 21.00 23.83
N ALA A 21 -11.52 20.75 22.75
CA ALA A 21 -10.10 20.40 22.76
C ALA A 21 -9.28 21.39 21.95
N CYS A 22 -7.96 21.31 22.11
CA CYS A 22 -7.00 21.99 21.23
C CYS A 22 -5.83 21.06 20.83
N VAL A 23 -5.23 21.38 19.70
CA VAL A 23 -3.98 20.77 19.25
C VAL A 23 -2.95 21.87 19.03
N VAL A 24 -1.77 21.72 19.63
CA VAL A 24 -0.66 22.67 19.53
C VAL A 24 0.46 22.06 18.71
N PHE A 25 0.91 22.81 17.70
CA PHE A 25 2.01 22.43 16.82
C PHE A 25 3.19 23.35 17.01
N ALA A 26 4.38 22.78 17.14
CA ALA A 26 5.64 23.51 17.12
C ALA A 26 6.67 22.69 16.32
N ASP A 27 7.43 23.35 15.47
CA ASP A 27 8.54 22.76 14.70
C ASP A 27 8.15 21.47 13.94
N GLY A 28 6.95 21.49 13.33
CA GLY A 28 6.40 20.37 12.56
C GLY A 28 5.93 19.17 13.40
N ARG A 29 5.82 19.34 14.73
CA ARG A 29 5.36 18.28 15.64
C ARG A 29 4.15 18.73 16.46
N ILE A 30 3.30 17.77 16.81
CA ILE A 30 2.25 17.97 17.83
C ILE A 30 2.94 17.96 19.19
N VAL A 31 2.86 19.06 19.93
CA VAL A 31 3.42 19.18 21.29
C VAL A 31 2.36 19.04 22.37
N TYR A 32 1.09 19.22 21.99
CA TYR A 32 -0.06 18.98 22.87
C TYR A 32 -1.30 18.62 22.06
N ALA A 33 -2.14 17.75 22.59
CA ALA A 33 -3.46 17.42 22.07
C ALA A 33 -4.37 16.99 23.23
N GLY A 34 -5.43 17.79 23.54
CA GLY A 34 -6.30 17.53 24.66
C GLY A 34 -7.11 18.78 25.08
N PRO A 35 -7.70 18.75 26.29
CA PRO A 35 -8.45 19.88 26.84
C PRO A 35 -7.61 21.17 26.92
N PRO A 36 -8.18 22.38 26.69
CA PRO A 36 -7.43 23.63 26.66
C PRO A 36 -6.65 23.95 27.94
N ASP A 37 -7.18 23.54 29.09
CA ASP A 37 -6.57 23.79 30.41
C ASP A 37 -5.19 23.13 30.60
N GLY A 38 -4.90 22.08 29.85
CA GLY A 38 -3.62 21.38 29.86
C GLY A 38 -2.62 21.92 28.81
N SER A 39 -3.03 22.88 28.00
CA SER A 39 -2.18 23.42 26.93
C SER A 39 -0.97 24.16 27.50
N PRO A 40 0.23 24.00 26.88
CA PRO A 40 1.38 24.78 27.25
C PRO A 40 1.15 26.27 27.00
N PRO A 41 1.84 27.17 27.72
CA PRO A 41 1.74 28.61 27.49
C PRO A 41 2.04 28.96 26.02
N LEU A 42 1.14 29.71 25.40
CA LEU A 42 1.27 30.15 24.02
C LEU A 42 2.16 31.39 24.01
N GLY A 43 3.28 31.36 23.27
CA GLY A 43 4.09 32.54 23.06
C GLY A 43 3.32 33.61 22.26
N GLY A 44 3.70 34.90 22.41
CA GLY A 44 2.99 36.02 21.81
C GLY A 44 2.86 36.02 20.28
N ASN A 45 3.59 35.13 19.58
CA ASN A 45 3.53 34.95 18.11
C ASN A 45 2.79 33.65 17.70
N ALA A 46 2.00 33.04 18.58
CA ALA A 46 1.25 31.84 18.22
C ALA A 46 0.10 32.19 17.26
N ARG A 47 0.02 31.49 16.14
CA ARG A 47 -1.10 31.54 15.23
C ARG A 47 -2.22 30.65 15.76
N VAL A 48 -3.35 31.25 16.12
CA VAL A 48 -4.55 30.53 16.58
C VAL A 48 -5.52 30.34 15.42
N ILE A 49 -5.99 29.12 15.23
CA ILE A 49 -7.00 28.73 14.24
C ILE A 49 -8.22 28.23 15.01
N ASP A 50 -9.38 28.86 14.79
CA ASP A 50 -10.64 28.38 15.34
C ASP A 50 -11.15 27.20 14.51
N GLY A 51 -11.27 26.04 15.12
CA GLY A 51 -11.78 24.81 14.51
C GLY A 51 -13.32 24.75 14.42
N GLN A 52 -14.05 25.75 14.95
CA GLN A 52 -15.51 25.88 14.83
C GLN A 52 -16.30 24.64 15.28
N GLY A 53 -15.80 23.93 16.25
CA GLY A 53 -16.40 22.68 16.73
C GLY A 53 -16.24 21.47 15.81
N HIS A 54 -15.44 21.56 14.74
CA HIS A 54 -15.21 20.44 13.84
C HIS A 54 -14.41 19.33 14.51
N PHE A 55 -14.62 18.11 14.01
CA PHE A 55 -13.84 16.95 14.45
C PHE A 55 -12.42 16.99 13.89
N VAL A 56 -11.48 16.67 14.75
CA VAL A 56 -10.07 16.49 14.38
C VAL A 56 -9.63 15.10 14.81
N MET A 57 -8.92 14.42 13.95
CA MET A 57 -8.39 13.08 14.16
C MET A 57 -6.98 12.95 13.55
N PRO A 58 -6.19 11.95 13.94
CA PRO A 58 -4.96 11.63 13.23
C PRO A 58 -5.22 11.38 11.75
N GLY A 59 -4.30 11.79 10.89
CA GLY A 59 -4.41 11.47 9.46
C GLY A 59 -4.48 9.98 9.22
N MET A 60 -5.33 9.56 8.29
CA MET A 60 -5.51 8.15 7.94
C MET A 60 -4.27 7.59 7.26
N VAL A 61 -4.10 6.27 7.35
CA VAL A 61 -3.06 5.51 6.66
C VAL A 61 -3.73 4.59 5.64
N GLU A 62 -3.39 4.74 4.35
CA GLU A 62 -3.76 3.75 3.35
C GLU A 62 -2.73 2.63 3.33
N SER A 63 -3.14 1.46 3.76
CA SER A 63 -2.26 0.31 3.94
C SER A 63 -2.10 -0.56 2.68
N HIS A 64 -2.85 -0.27 1.61
CA HIS A 64 -2.83 -1.03 0.35
C HIS A 64 -3.01 -0.09 -0.85
N ALA A 65 -2.06 0.82 -1.06
CA ALA A 65 -2.16 1.85 -2.10
C ALA A 65 -1.51 1.42 -3.42
N HIS A 66 -2.11 1.88 -4.52
CA HIS A 66 -1.56 1.82 -5.88
C HIS A 66 -1.63 3.20 -6.53
N LEU A 67 -0.73 4.10 -6.13
CA LEU A 67 -0.77 5.50 -6.57
C LEU A 67 -0.56 5.69 -8.08
N SER A 68 0.09 4.74 -8.75
CA SER A 68 0.32 4.76 -10.20
C SER A 68 -0.81 4.16 -11.03
N TYR A 69 -1.82 3.56 -10.38
CA TYR A 69 -2.92 2.93 -11.10
C TYR A 69 -3.99 3.96 -11.51
N THR A 70 -4.69 3.62 -12.57
CA THR A 70 -5.83 4.37 -13.11
C THR A 70 -7.02 3.42 -13.28
N ASN A 71 -8.08 3.86 -13.93
CA ASN A 71 -9.23 3.01 -14.29
C ASN A 71 -8.95 2.08 -15.48
N ASN A 72 -7.74 2.10 -16.03
CA ASN A 72 -7.35 1.18 -17.10
C ASN A 72 -7.08 -0.22 -16.56
N GLY A 73 -7.31 -1.22 -17.39
CA GLY A 73 -6.95 -2.60 -17.05
C GLY A 73 -5.43 -2.80 -16.93
N PRO A 74 -4.98 -3.88 -16.27
CA PRO A 74 -3.56 -4.12 -16.02
C PRO A 74 -2.68 -4.14 -17.26
N LEU A 75 -3.16 -4.72 -18.37
CA LEU A 75 -2.45 -4.75 -19.65
C LEU A 75 -2.24 -3.37 -20.27
N GLU A 76 -3.19 -2.45 -20.11
CA GLU A 76 -3.07 -1.09 -20.61
C GLU A 76 -2.17 -0.25 -19.70
N LEU A 77 -2.29 -0.44 -18.38
CA LEU A 77 -1.40 0.20 -17.42
C LEU A 77 0.05 -0.18 -17.66
N ASP A 78 0.31 -1.46 -17.94
CA ASP A 78 1.66 -1.98 -18.19
C ASP A 78 2.33 -1.35 -19.43
N LYS A 79 1.51 -0.97 -20.44
CA LYS A 79 1.96 -0.34 -21.69
C LYS A 79 1.96 1.19 -21.66
N SER A 80 1.44 1.79 -20.59
CA SER A 80 1.33 3.25 -20.52
C SER A 80 2.71 3.90 -20.51
N PRO A 81 2.92 5.01 -21.26
CA PRO A 81 4.16 5.76 -21.22
C PRO A 81 4.48 6.23 -19.79
N VAL A 82 5.74 6.14 -19.41
CA VAL A 82 6.15 6.50 -18.03
C VAL A 82 5.81 7.95 -17.68
N GLU A 83 5.84 8.85 -18.66
CA GLU A 83 5.52 10.27 -18.50
C GLU A 83 4.04 10.47 -18.11
N GLU A 84 3.12 9.72 -18.71
CA GLU A 84 1.70 9.76 -18.36
C GLU A 84 1.47 9.16 -16.96
N VAL A 85 2.12 8.04 -16.68
CA VAL A 85 2.04 7.39 -15.37
C VAL A 85 2.52 8.34 -14.26
N VAL A 86 3.63 9.07 -14.47
CA VAL A 86 4.13 10.06 -13.49
C VAL A 86 3.08 11.14 -13.21
N ILE A 87 2.49 11.71 -14.25
CA ILE A 87 1.46 12.77 -14.11
C ILE A 87 0.27 12.25 -13.30
N LYS A 88 -0.24 11.06 -13.63
CA LYS A 88 -1.36 10.43 -12.91
C LYS A 88 -1.00 10.11 -11.46
N THR A 89 0.20 9.61 -11.22
CA THR A 89 0.70 9.30 -9.87
C THR A 89 0.71 10.55 -8.97
N ILE A 90 1.17 11.69 -9.49
CA ILE A 90 1.15 12.98 -8.77
C ILE A 90 -0.29 13.43 -8.49
N GLN A 91 -1.19 13.28 -9.45
CA GLN A 91 -2.61 13.62 -9.25
C GLN A 91 -3.25 12.74 -8.17
N ASN A 92 -3.02 11.42 -8.21
CA ASN A 92 -3.54 10.47 -7.24
C ASN A 92 -3.01 10.74 -5.83
N ALA A 93 -1.71 11.09 -5.70
CA ALA A 93 -1.12 11.46 -4.41
C ALA A 93 -1.81 12.69 -3.79
N ARG A 94 -2.14 13.70 -4.59
CA ARG A 94 -2.89 14.90 -4.15
C ARG A 94 -4.32 14.56 -3.73
N VAL A 95 -5.01 13.72 -4.50
CA VAL A 95 -6.37 13.25 -4.18
C VAL A 95 -6.36 12.49 -2.86
N MET A 96 -5.43 11.55 -2.69
CA MET A 96 -5.27 10.77 -1.46
C MET A 96 -5.03 11.66 -0.24
N LEU A 97 -4.11 12.61 -0.33
CA LEU A 97 -3.85 13.57 0.75
C LEU A 97 -5.08 14.45 1.03
N GLY A 98 -5.77 14.95 0.00
CA GLY A 98 -6.98 15.74 0.10
C GLY A 98 -8.17 14.97 0.72
N SER A 99 -8.16 13.64 0.62
CA SER A 99 -9.14 12.75 1.25
C SER A 99 -8.80 12.40 2.72
N GLY A 100 -7.72 12.99 3.29
CA GLY A 100 -7.34 12.80 4.68
C GLY A 100 -6.34 11.68 4.95
N PHE A 101 -5.85 11.00 3.91
CA PHE A 101 -4.77 10.01 4.05
C PHE A 101 -3.42 10.71 4.06
N THR A 102 -2.80 10.80 5.22
CA THR A 102 -1.51 11.47 5.42
C THR A 102 -0.31 10.54 5.26
N SER A 103 -0.55 9.24 5.20
CA SER A 103 0.46 8.21 4.96
C SER A 103 -0.10 7.11 4.07
N ALA A 104 0.78 6.45 3.30
CA ALA A 104 0.40 5.33 2.44
C ALA A 104 1.53 4.31 2.33
N ILE A 105 1.14 3.04 2.17
CA ILE A 105 2.03 1.94 1.82
C ILE A 105 1.70 1.54 0.38
N SER A 106 2.67 1.68 -0.52
CA SER A 106 2.51 1.25 -1.91
C SER A 106 2.63 -0.28 -2.01
N PHE A 107 1.59 -0.91 -2.53
CA PHE A 107 1.53 -2.34 -2.81
C PHE A 107 1.83 -2.64 -4.28
N GLY A 108 2.73 -1.88 -4.86
CA GLY A 108 3.17 -2.02 -6.22
C GLY A 108 2.92 -0.79 -7.08
N SER A 109 3.74 -0.63 -8.08
CA SER A 109 3.76 0.54 -8.95
C SER A 109 4.19 0.21 -10.36
N VAL A 110 3.54 0.85 -11.31
CA VAL A 110 3.98 0.83 -12.71
C VAL A 110 5.32 1.57 -12.81
N HIS A 111 6.28 1.02 -13.51
CA HIS A 111 7.59 1.65 -13.80
C HIS A 111 8.41 2.11 -12.59
N ARG A 112 8.10 1.73 -11.36
CA ARG A 112 8.80 2.24 -10.16
C ARG A 112 8.55 3.73 -9.87
N VAL A 113 7.50 4.34 -10.38
CA VAL A 113 7.28 5.80 -10.27
C VAL A 113 7.04 6.24 -8.82
N ASP A 114 6.55 5.36 -7.96
CA ASP A 114 6.29 5.62 -6.54
C ASP A 114 7.58 5.90 -5.74
N ALA A 115 8.71 5.25 -6.07
CA ALA A 115 10.01 5.55 -5.45
C ALA A 115 10.50 6.96 -5.79
N PHE A 116 10.18 7.46 -6.99
CA PHE A 116 10.47 8.83 -7.38
C PHE A 116 9.47 9.83 -6.77
N LEU A 117 8.18 9.46 -6.73
CA LEU A 117 7.15 10.23 -6.04
C LEU A 117 7.51 10.46 -4.57
N LYS A 118 7.93 9.40 -3.85
CA LYS A 118 8.39 9.50 -2.46
C LYS A 118 9.47 10.57 -2.31
N ARG A 119 10.50 10.54 -3.16
CA ARG A 119 11.57 11.54 -3.12
C ARG A 119 11.07 12.95 -3.42
N GLY A 120 10.15 13.11 -4.38
CA GLY A 120 9.53 14.40 -4.67
C GLY A 120 8.67 14.94 -3.52
N ILE A 121 8.02 14.06 -2.75
CA ILE A 121 7.28 14.45 -1.55
C ILE A 121 8.26 14.85 -0.42
N GLU A 122 9.31 14.07 -0.21
CA GLU A 122 10.32 14.33 0.82
C GLU A 122 11.12 15.63 0.57
N SER A 123 11.37 15.96 -0.70
CA SER A 123 12.00 17.25 -1.09
C SER A 123 11.05 18.44 -1.06
N GLY A 124 9.75 18.21 -0.98
CA GLY A 124 8.72 19.24 -1.04
C GLY A 124 8.32 19.70 -2.45
N ASP A 125 8.81 19.05 -3.49
CA ASP A 125 8.47 19.36 -4.89
C ASP A 125 7.04 18.89 -5.26
N VAL A 126 6.55 17.87 -4.56
CA VAL A 126 5.23 17.27 -4.79
C VAL A 126 4.45 17.21 -3.48
N LEU A 127 3.16 17.59 -3.52
CA LEU A 127 2.23 17.37 -2.41
C LEU A 127 1.67 15.94 -2.49
N GLY A 128 1.78 15.20 -1.39
CA GLY A 128 1.26 13.85 -1.25
C GLY A 128 1.38 13.32 0.17
N PRO A 129 0.86 12.12 0.45
CA PRO A 129 1.00 11.46 1.75
C PRO A 129 2.46 11.03 1.96
N ARG A 130 2.85 10.84 3.21
CA ARG A 130 4.10 10.16 3.55
C ARG A 130 4.06 8.75 3.00
N LEU A 131 5.00 8.38 2.13
CA LEU A 131 4.92 7.16 1.32
C LEU A 131 6.02 6.16 1.65
N LEU A 132 5.63 4.90 1.87
CA LEU A 132 6.52 3.76 1.73
C LEU A 132 6.38 3.24 0.29
N ALA A 133 7.47 3.33 -0.49
CA ALA A 133 7.45 2.96 -1.90
C ALA A 133 7.55 1.45 -2.10
N GLY A 134 6.72 0.88 -3.00
CA GLY A 134 6.65 -0.55 -3.30
C GLY A 134 7.44 -0.98 -4.53
N GLY A 135 7.61 -0.07 -5.50
CA GLY A 135 8.24 -0.42 -6.77
C GLY A 135 7.39 -1.37 -7.61
N ARG A 136 8.03 -2.11 -8.50
CA ARG A 136 7.36 -3.09 -9.36
C ARG A 136 7.06 -4.38 -8.59
N ASP A 137 5.99 -5.05 -8.97
CA ASP A 137 5.56 -6.31 -8.37
C ASP A 137 6.49 -7.46 -8.78
N ILE A 138 6.91 -8.31 -7.84
CA ILE A 138 7.62 -9.54 -8.15
C ILE A 138 6.61 -10.66 -8.39
N GLY A 139 6.70 -11.30 -9.56
CA GLY A 139 5.94 -12.47 -9.96
C GLY A 139 6.82 -13.54 -10.57
N SER A 140 6.28 -14.75 -10.74
CA SER A 140 6.88 -15.83 -11.49
C SER A 140 6.29 -15.92 -12.90
N THR A 141 6.91 -16.67 -13.80
CA THR A 141 6.36 -16.98 -15.12
C THR A 141 4.94 -17.55 -15.01
N GLY A 142 4.00 -16.96 -15.74
CA GLY A 142 2.58 -17.31 -15.71
C GLY A 142 1.81 -16.85 -14.48
N SER A 143 2.45 -16.12 -13.54
CA SER A 143 1.75 -15.56 -12.37
C SER A 143 0.95 -14.29 -12.70
N ASN A 144 0.31 -13.72 -11.68
CA ASN A 144 -0.52 -12.52 -11.82
C ASN A 144 0.24 -11.28 -12.32
N ALA A 145 1.56 -11.20 -12.14
CA ALA A 145 2.39 -10.10 -12.63
C ALA A 145 2.89 -10.32 -14.07
N ASP A 146 2.76 -11.51 -14.62
CA ASP A 146 3.16 -11.87 -15.99
C ASP A 146 1.98 -11.69 -16.95
N LEU A 147 1.79 -10.44 -17.40
CA LEU A 147 0.58 -10.00 -18.10
C LEU A 147 0.59 -10.32 -19.58
N HIS A 148 1.74 -10.63 -20.18
CA HIS A 148 1.88 -10.78 -21.63
C HIS A 148 2.11 -12.23 -22.04
N PRO A 149 1.56 -12.69 -23.17
CA PRO A 149 1.86 -14.00 -23.68
C PRO A 149 3.35 -14.09 -24.08
N ASP A 150 3.96 -15.27 -23.89
CA ASP A 150 5.38 -15.53 -24.08
C ASP A 150 5.89 -15.18 -25.48
N TYR A 151 5.04 -15.37 -26.51
CA TYR A 151 5.38 -15.01 -27.89
C TYR A 151 5.45 -13.50 -28.15
N ALA A 152 4.89 -12.67 -27.27
CA ALA A 152 4.86 -11.22 -27.47
C ALA A 152 6.22 -10.54 -27.34
N GLN A 153 7.16 -11.14 -26.60
CA GLN A 153 8.54 -10.68 -26.39
C GLN A 153 8.69 -9.17 -26.15
N LEU A 154 7.77 -8.60 -25.39
CA LEU A 154 7.74 -7.16 -25.11
C LEU A 154 8.82 -6.80 -24.09
N LYS A 155 9.63 -5.79 -24.38
CA LYS A 155 10.57 -5.20 -23.43
C LYS A 155 9.91 -4.03 -22.72
N ILE A 156 9.06 -4.34 -21.75
CA ILE A 156 8.33 -3.34 -20.97
C ILE A 156 8.88 -3.35 -19.53
N ASP A 157 9.22 -2.18 -19.03
CA ASP A 157 9.57 -1.99 -17.60
C ASP A 157 8.30 -1.62 -16.81
N GLY A 158 7.19 -2.31 -17.05
CA GLY A 158 5.84 -2.00 -16.58
C GLY A 158 5.60 -2.37 -15.11
N LEU A 159 4.54 -3.17 -14.87
CA LEU A 159 4.10 -3.59 -13.54
C LEU A 159 4.99 -4.67 -12.93
N GLY A 160 5.24 -5.75 -13.68
CA GLY A 160 5.83 -6.97 -13.18
C GLY A 160 7.34 -7.05 -13.34
N MET A 161 8.02 -7.66 -12.39
CA MET A 161 9.36 -8.21 -12.48
C MET A 161 9.23 -9.72 -12.40
N ILE A 162 9.35 -10.40 -13.54
CA ILE A 162 9.17 -11.85 -13.62
C ILE A 162 10.47 -12.53 -13.24
N THR A 163 10.39 -13.50 -12.33
CA THR A 163 11.54 -14.18 -11.73
C THR A 163 11.22 -15.65 -11.50
N ASP A 164 12.12 -16.52 -11.89
CA ASP A 164 12.00 -17.95 -11.66
C ASP A 164 13.25 -18.44 -10.93
N GLY A 165 13.02 -19.13 -9.82
CA GLY A 165 14.06 -19.64 -8.96
C GLY A 165 14.70 -18.61 -8.00
N PRO A 166 15.33 -19.09 -6.93
CA PRO A 166 15.82 -18.28 -5.81
C PRO A 166 16.83 -17.19 -6.21
N TRP A 167 17.62 -17.42 -7.27
CA TRP A 167 18.64 -16.47 -7.70
C TRP A 167 18.06 -15.25 -8.41
N GLU A 168 17.06 -15.44 -9.25
CA GLU A 168 16.38 -14.33 -9.93
C GLU A 168 15.55 -13.53 -8.96
N VAL A 169 14.81 -14.18 -8.05
CA VAL A 169 14.09 -13.55 -6.94
C VAL A 169 15.03 -12.66 -6.12
N ARG A 170 16.17 -13.18 -5.71
CA ARG A 170 17.20 -12.41 -4.97
C ARG A 170 17.69 -11.20 -5.75
N LYS A 171 17.92 -11.35 -7.06
CA LYS A 171 18.35 -10.27 -7.95
C LYS A 171 17.28 -9.19 -8.04
N ALA A 172 15.99 -9.55 -8.15
CA ALA A 172 14.88 -8.63 -8.21
C ALA A 172 14.78 -7.80 -6.92
N VAL A 173 14.83 -8.44 -5.76
CA VAL A 173 14.84 -7.76 -4.46
C VAL A 173 15.99 -6.76 -4.36
N ARG A 174 17.20 -7.15 -4.79
CA ARG A 174 18.38 -6.25 -4.83
C ARG A 174 18.18 -5.06 -5.76
N THR A 175 17.51 -5.29 -6.89
CA THR A 175 17.18 -4.21 -7.83
C THR A 175 16.19 -3.21 -7.23
N LEU A 176 15.14 -3.69 -6.56
CA LEU A 176 14.19 -2.83 -5.84
C LEU A 176 14.90 -2.02 -4.75
N SER A 177 15.72 -2.65 -3.93
CA SER A 177 16.56 -1.98 -2.93
C SER A 177 17.42 -0.87 -3.52
N LYS A 178 18.11 -1.14 -4.64
CA LYS A 178 18.92 -0.15 -5.36
C LYS A 178 18.10 1.06 -5.82
N ASN A 179 16.82 0.85 -6.13
CA ASN A 179 15.90 1.91 -6.58
C ASN A 179 15.28 2.73 -5.43
N GLY A 180 15.55 2.38 -4.18
CA GLY A 180 15.03 3.10 -3.01
C GLY A 180 13.61 2.69 -2.61
N VAL A 181 13.25 1.43 -2.89
CA VAL A 181 11.99 0.83 -2.46
C VAL A 181 12.06 0.47 -0.97
N ASP A 182 10.97 0.66 -0.25
CA ASP A 182 10.83 0.36 1.18
C ASP A 182 10.11 -0.97 1.43
N VAL A 183 9.21 -1.33 0.51
CA VAL A 183 8.34 -2.51 0.62
C VAL A 183 8.41 -3.31 -0.67
N VAL A 184 8.82 -4.56 -0.59
CA VAL A 184 8.80 -5.47 -1.74
C VAL A 184 7.41 -6.05 -1.89
N LYS A 185 6.75 -5.85 -3.04
CA LYS A 185 5.45 -6.49 -3.35
C LYS A 185 5.68 -7.79 -4.11
N VAL A 186 5.03 -8.85 -3.66
CA VAL A 186 5.07 -10.19 -4.28
C VAL A 186 3.66 -10.71 -4.55
N MET A 187 3.48 -11.36 -5.70
CA MET A 187 2.24 -12.00 -6.13
C MET A 187 2.25 -13.48 -5.78
N VAL A 188 1.77 -13.81 -4.55
CA VAL A 188 1.86 -15.19 -4.02
C VAL A 188 0.86 -16.12 -4.69
N ASP A 189 -0.35 -15.65 -4.99
CA ASP A 189 -1.32 -16.40 -5.79
C ASP A 189 -1.99 -15.53 -6.86
N GLY A 190 -2.98 -16.08 -7.53
CA GLY A 190 -3.63 -15.45 -8.66
C GLY A 190 -4.70 -14.44 -8.30
N GLU A 191 -5.18 -13.75 -9.34
CA GLU A 191 -6.22 -12.74 -9.27
C GLU A 191 -7.46 -13.18 -10.08
N LEU A 192 -8.65 -12.74 -9.67
CA LEU A 192 -9.89 -12.97 -10.42
C LEU A 192 -9.93 -12.24 -11.76
N LEU A 193 -9.26 -11.09 -11.83
CA LEU A 193 -9.27 -10.17 -12.96
C LEU A 193 -8.03 -10.25 -13.83
N SER A 194 -7.14 -11.23 -13.64
CA SER A 194 -5.98 -11.39 -14.51
C SER A 194 -6.44 -11.65 -15.94
N GLY A 195 -6.51 -10.58 -16.72
CA GLY A 195 -6.77 -10.66 -18.16
C GLY A 195 -5.60 -11.36 -18.84
N GLY A 196 -5.85 -12.50 -19.48
CA GLY A 196 -4.90 -13.07 -20.41
C GLY A 196 -4.12 -14.30 -19.97
N GLY A 197 -4.53 -14.99 -18.92
CA GLY A 197 -4.00 -16.32 -18.61
C GLY A 197 -3.21 -16.45 -17.31
N GLY A 198 -3.23 -15.44 -16.46
CA GLY A 198 -2.63 -15.56 -15.11
C GLY A 198 -3.30 -16.63 -14.25
N ILE A 199 -2.58 -17.10 -13.25
CA ILE A 199 -3.10 -18.08 -12.30
C ILE A 199 -4.29 -17.52 -11.50
N LYS A 200 -5.20 -18.42 -11.13
CA LYS A 200 -6.38 -18.08 -10.31
C LYS A 200 -6.04 -18.08 -8.81
N PRO A 201 -6.88 -17.46 -7.97
CA PRO A 201 -6.76 -17.60 -6.52
C PRO A 201 -6.67 -19.07 -6.11
N GLY A 202 -5.73 -19.41 -5.23
CA GLY A 202 -5.47 -20.78 -4.80
C GLY A 202 -4.39 -21.53 -5.58
N VAL A 203 -3.97 -21.00 -6.73
CA VAL A 203 -2.78 -21.49 -7.44
C VAL A 203 -1.60 -20.63 -7.03
N LEU A 204 -0.60 -21.22 -6.36
CA LEU A 204 0.57 -20.51 -5.86
C LEU A 204 1.54 -20.18 -7.00
N GLY A 205 2.04 -18.95 -7.02
CA GLY A 205 3.01 -18.48 -8.01
C GLY A 205 4.46 -18.78 -7.63
N PHE A 206 4.72 -19.08 -6.36
CA PHE A 206 6.07 -19.33 -5.84
C PHE A 206 6.13 -20.62 -5.03
N THR A 207 7.29 -21.27 -5.06
CA THR A 207 7.63 -22.30 -4.10
C THR A 207 7.95 -21.67 -2.74
N ASP A 208 7.95 -22.49 -1.68
CA ASP A 208 8.33 -22.02 -0.33
C ASP A 208 9.77 -21.49 -0.32
N GLU A 209 10.71 -22.16 -1.00
CA GLU A 209 12.11 -21.74 -1.10
C GLU A 209 12.26 -20.35 -1.75
N GLU A 210 11.54 -20.09 -2.83
CA GLU A 210 11.59 -18.80 -3.52
C GLU A 210 11.06 -17.66 -2.64
N LEU A 211 9.93 -17.90 -1.96
CA LEU A 211 9.32 -16.89 -1.10
C LEU A 211 10.17 -16.63 0.16
N GLU A 212 10.75 -17.67 0.76
CA GLU A 212 11.68 -17.53 1.89
C GLU A 212 12.93 -16.72 1.49
N VAL A 213 13.49 -16.96 0.32
CA VAL A 213 14.63 -16.21 -0.20
C VAL A 213 14.26 -14.75 -0.45
N LEU A 214 13.05 -14.48 -0.98
CA LEU A 214 12.53 -13.12 -1.19
C LEU A 214 12.47 -12.36 0.14
N VAL A 215 11.79 -12.93 1.13
CA VAL A 215 11.58 -12.31 2.43
C VAL A 215 12.91 -12.10 3.16
N SER A 216 13.75 -13.13 3.21
CA SER A 216 15.06 -13.06 3.86
C SER A 216 15.95 -11.98 3.24
N GLU A 217 16.04 -11.90 1.91
CA GLU A 217 16.83 -10.87 1.23
C GLU A 217 16.27 -9.46 1.44
N ALA A 218 14.94 -9.30 1.46
CA ALA A 218 14.29 -8.02 1.72
C ALA A 218 14.58 -7.54 3.15
N HIS A 219 14.35 -8.39 4.14
CA HIS A 219 14.60 -8.07 5.55
C HIS A 219 16.09 -7.79 5.82
N HIS A 220 17.00 -8.55 5.21
CA HIS A 220 18.44 -8.28 5.30
C HIS A 220 18.83 -6.87 4.82
N ARG A 221 18.02 -6.29 3.92
CA ARG A 221 18.20 -4.94 3.39
C ARG A 221 17.36 -3.87 4.09
N GLY A 222 16.69 -4.22 5.18
CA GLY A 222 15.82 -3.32 5.94
C GLY A 222 14.52 -2.97 5.25
N MET A 223 14.15 -3.69 4.18
CA MET A 223 12.86 -3.56 3.50
C MET A 223 11.83 -4.48 4.14
N ARG A 224 10.56 -4.10 4.01
CA ARG A 224 9.42 -4.95 4.35
C ARG A 224 8.92 -5.70 3.13
N VAL A 225 8.06 -6.70 3.34
CA VAL A 225 7.45 -7.49 2.26
C VAL A 225 5.94 -7.42 2.37
N ALA A 226 5.28 -7.07 1.27
CA ALA A 226 3.84 -7.08 1.10
C ALA A 226 3.46 -8.15 0.07
N SER A 227 2.45 -8.96 0.38
CA SER A 227 1.96 -10.00 -0.53
C SER A 227 0.60 -9.66 -1.12
N HIS A 228 0.39 -10.03 -2.37
CA HIS A 228 -0.92 -10.36 -2.88
C HIS A 228 -1.19 -11.82 -2.48
N ALA A 229 -2.19 -12.07 -1.66
CA ALA A 229 -2.55 -13.40 -1.20
C ALA A 229 -4.05 -13.45 -0.91
N ARG A 230 -4.81 -14.08 -1.80
CA ARG A 230 -6.28 -14.16 -1.69
C ARG A 230 -6.74 -15.43 -1.00
N SER A 231 -6.11 -16.56 -1.31
CA SER A 231 -6.50 -17.87 -0.79
C SER A 231 -5.88 -18.20 0.56
N ALA A 232 -6.50 -19.11 1.30
CA ALA A 232 -5.95 -19.64 2.54
C ALA A 232 -4.55 -20.26 2.34
N ALA A 233 -4.31 -20.95 1.21
CA ALA A 233 -3.00 -21.53 0.89
C ALA A 233 -1.92 -20.43 0.75
N ALA A 234 -2.22 -19.36 0.00
CA ALA A 234 -1.30 -18.24 -0.21
C ALA A 234 -1.03 -17.47 1.10
N VAL A 235 -2.06 -17.21 1.90
CA VAL A 235 -1.91 -16.56 3.19
C VAL A 235 -1.04 -17.38 4.13
N LYS A 236 -1.27 -18.70 4.22
CA LYS A 236 -0.46 -19.59 5.05
C LYS A 236 1.01 -19.64 4.58
N GLN A 237 1.24 -19.69 3.27
CA GLN A 237 2.59 -19.64 2.71
C GLN A 237 3.28 -18.31 3.05
N ALA A 238 2.61 -17.17 2.82
CA ALA A 238 3.14 -15.84 3.11
C ALA A 238 3.48 -15.63 4.60
N VAL A 239 2.60 -16.09 5.51
CA VAL A 239 2.83 -16.00 6.96
C VAL A 239 4.04 -16.84 7.38
N ARG A 240 4.16 -18.07 6.87
CA ARG A 240 5.29 -18.98 7.18
C ARG A 240 6.62 -18.43 6.66
N ALA A 241 6.62 -17.82 5.47
CA ALA A 241 7.80 -17.16 4.92
C ALA A 241 8.20 -15.88 5.66
N GLY A 242 7.32 -15.30 6.47
CA GLY A 242 7.61 -14.12 7.26
C GLY A 242 7.25 -12.78 6.60
N VAL A 243 6.28 -12.77 5.68
CA VAL A 243 5.74 -11.55 5.05
C VAL A 243 5.18 -10.60 6.12
N ASP A 244 5.33 -9.28 5.93
CA ASP A 244 4.90 -8.26 6.90
C ASP A 244 3.46 -7.78 6.64
N PHE A 245 3.04 -7.70 5.38
CA PHE A 245 1.72 -7.22 4.98
C PHE A 245 1.02 -8.23 4.06
N ILE A 246 -0.19 -8.62 4.43
CA ILE A 246 -1.04 -9.51 3.62
C ILE A 246 -2.11 -8.66 2.94
N GLY A 247 -2.08 -8.60 1.62
CA GLY A 247 -3.12 -7.97 0.82
C GLY A 247 -4.26 -8.94 0.53
N HIS A 248 -5.49 -8.44 0.58
CA HIS A 248 -6.76 -9.11 0.29
C HIS A 248 -7.21 -10.11 1.35
N ALA A 249 -6.61 -11.31 1.44
CA ALA A 249 -7.02 -12.36 2.39
C ALA A 249 -8.53 -12.71 2.32
N ASN A 250 -9.08 -12.88 1.10
CA ASN A 250 -10.53 -13.00 0.89
C ASN A 250 -11.09 -14.39 1.22
N TYR A 251 -10.30 -15.46 0.98
CA TYR A 251 -10.76 -16.85 1.05
C TYR A 251 -10.00 -17.61 2.13
N LEU A 252 -10.23 -17.20 3.38
CA LEU A 252 -9.56 -17.81 4.54
C LEU A 252 -10.31 -19.05 5.04
N ASP A 253 -9.55 -20.03 5.52
CA ASP A 253 -10.03 -21.11 6.36
C ASP A 253 -9.66 -20.87 7.84
N ASP A 254 -10.17 -21.69 8.74
CA ASP A 254 -9.94 -21.56 10.18
C ASP A 254 -8.44 -21.65 10.55
N GLU A 255 -7.65 -22.44 9.80
CA GLU A 255 -6.20 -22.56 10.02
C GLU A 255 -5.49 -21.26 9.65
N ALA A 256 -5.85 -20.63 8.52
CA ALA A 256 -5.27 -19.37 8.09
C ALA A 256 -5.62 -18.22 9.06
N LEU A 257 -6.88 -18.19 9.55
CA LEU A 257 -7.32 -17.24 10.58
C LEU A 257 -6.54 -17.42 11.88
N ALA A 258 -6.41 -18.66 12.38
CA ALA A 258 -5.65 -18.94 13.58
C ALA A 258 -4.16 -18.56 13.44
N LEU A 259 -3.60 -18.78 12.25
CA LEU A 259 -2.20 -18.41 11.96
C LEU A 259 -1.99 -16.90 11.94
N LEU A 260 -2.92 -16.14 11.36
CA LEU A 260 -2.89 -14.67 11.38
C LEU A 260 -3.03 -14.14 12.80
N GLU A 261 -3.97 -14.67 13.60
CA GLU A 261 -4.15 -14.29 15.00
C GLU A 261 -2.88 -14.57 15.83
N GLN A 262 -2.22 -15.69 15.62
CA GLN A 262 -0.95 -16.03 16.27
C GLN A 262 0.16 -15.00 15.96
N HIS A 263 0.11 -14.35 14.80
CA HIS A 263 1.13 -13.43 14.33
C HIS A 263 0.66 -11.96 14.24
N LYS A 264 -0.47 -11.60 14.86
CA LYS A 264 -1.08 -10.27 14.81
C LYS A 264 -0.19 -9.12 15.25
N ASP A 265 0.82 -9.38 16.07
CA ASP A 265 1.75 -8.35 16.57
C ASP A 265 2.80 -7.94 15.51
N ARG A 266 2.96 -8.72 14.43
CA ARG A 266 3.95 -8.46 13.39
C ARG A 266 3.37 -8.38 11.98
N ILE A 267 2.19 -8.93 11.73
CA ILE A 267 1.56 -9.00 10.42
C ILE A 267 0.37 -8.05 10.38
N PHE A 268 0.29 -7.26 9.32
CA PHE A 268 -0.85 -6.42 9.02
C PHE A 268 -1.61 -6.97 7.82
N VAL A 269 -2.94 -6.97 7.91
CA VAL A 269 -3.83 -7.39 6.82
C VAL A 269 -4.49 -6.16 6.22
N GLY A 270 -4.33 -5.97 4.90
CA GLY A 270 -4.95 -4.90 4.12
C GLY A 270 -5.98 -5.48 3.14
N PRO A 271 -7.25 -5.67 3.55
CA PRO A 271 -8.24 -6.42 2.77
C PRO A 271 -8.75 -5.69 1.53
N ALA A 272 -8.46 -4.39 1.36
CA ALA A 272 -8.93 -3.56 0.24
C ALA A 272 -10.48 -3.59 0.06
N VAL A 273 -11.22 -3.52 1.17
CA VAL A 273 -12.69 -3.70 1.21
C VAL A 273 -13.43 -2.78 0.23
N ALA A 274 -13.01 -1.52 0.10
CA ALA A 274 -13.63 -0.58 -0.83
C ALA A 274 -13.51 -1.04 -2.30
N TRP A 275 -12.39 -1.65 -2.67
CA TRP A 275 -12.19 -2.25 -3.99
C TRP A 275 -13.15 -3.42 -4.22
N GLU A 276 -13.19 -4.36 -3.29
CA GLU A 276 -14.05 -5.54 -3.37
C GLU A 276 -15.53 -5.15 -3.43
N MET A 277 -15.98 -4.21 -2.60
CA MET A 277 -17.36 -3.71 -2.60
C MET A 277 -17.70 -3.01 -3.91
N THR A 278 -16.83 -2.13 -4.42
CA THR A 278 -17.02 -1.47 -5.71
C THR A 278 -17.15 -2.49 -6.83
N PHE A 279 -16.34 -3.55 -6.77
CA PHE A 279 -16.37 -4.61 -7.75
C PHE A 279 -17.69 -5.40 -7.71
N VAL A 280 -18.15 -5.77 -6.53
CA VAL A 280 -19.43 -6.49 -6.34
C VAL A 280 -20.63 -5.62 -6.76
N GLU A 281 -20.63 -4.33 -6.43
CA GLU A 281 -21.72 -3.41 -6.77
C GLU A 281 -21.78 -3.07 -8.26
N HIS A 282 -20.63 -3.07 -8.95
CA HIS A 282 -20.51 -2.63 -10.33
C HIS A 282 -19.99 -3.72 -11.29
N TYR A 283 -20.09 -5.00 -10.92
CA TYR A 283 -19.51 -6.13 -11.65
C TYR A 283 -19.83 -6.14 -13.16
N ARG A 284 -21.05 -5.71 -13.54
CA ARG A 284 -21.44 -5.61 -14.95
C ARG A 284 -20.62 -4.60 -15.76
N GLN A 285 -20.18 -3.49 -15.12
CA GLN A 285 -19.33 -2.50 -15.75
C GLN A 285 -17.93 -3.03 -16.04
N PHE A 286 -17.50 -4.04 -15.27
CA PHE A 286 -16.23 -4.75 -15.47
C PHE A 286 -16.35 -5.97 -16.40
N GLY A 287 -17.51 -6.21 -17.02
CA GLY A 287 -17.72 -7.28 -17.98
C GLY A 287 -18.04 -8.66 -17.39
N PHE A 288 -18.49 -8.71 -16.13
CA PHE A 288 -18.89 -9.96 -15.50
C PHE A 288 -20.38 -10.19 -15.55
N GLU A 289 -20.78 -11.45 -15.64
CA GLU A 289 -22.16 -11.90 -15.53
C GLU A 289 -22.48 -12.27 -14.08
N GLU A 290 -23.78 -12.23 -13.74
CA GLU A 290 -24.28 -12.68 -12.45
C GLU A 290 -24.04 -14.20 -12.33
N GLY A 291 -23.21 -14.63 -11.38
CA GLY A 291 -22.86 -16.01 -11.12
C GLY A 291 -23.80 -16.71 -10.13
#